data_33601f1e2ca5a9f6f134cca6d22024d5
#
_entry.id   33601f1e2ca5a9f6f134cca6d22024d5
#
_cell.length_a   1.000
_cell.length_b   1.000
_cell.length_c   1.000
_cell.angle_alpha   90.00
_cell.angle_beta   90.00
_cell.angle_gamma   90.00
#
_symmetry.space_group_name_H-M   'P 1'
#
loop_
_entity.id
_entity.type
_entity.pdbx_description
1 polymer ?
#
loop_
_entity_poly.entity_id
_entity_poly.type
_entity_poly.pdbx_seq_one_letter_code
_entity_poly.pdbx_strand_id
1 'polypeptide(L)'
;MNTPPSPPGVERTDRPSVQIGALVPLTRPGWVEAGQHLLAGLELAVREVNDAGGISGRPLELVVRDTAANPQRAAAAVDELARLGVVALAGEYHSVVARAAAARADALGLPFLCSSAVLDALTEQPTEWVARLAPAQSHGWQIYADFLLSAGHSRIAVAAESSVYWASGTRILRDYLAPRGGTVIELDMRALASTDVCDELVDNRATVLLLLAGHPEPAVSIVKSVRRDQRLAGIMIGAPAGQPEFVEWATLLGEDSAAIPFLRYLPERLSPLGARVGTALGERLAVAPFFVA
;
A
#
# COMPACT_ATOMS: atom_id res chain seq x y z
N MET A 1 46.15 -24.51 -35.03
CA MET A 1 44.87 -23.86 -34.69
C MET A 1 44.50 -24.29 -33.25
N ASN A 2 44.77 -23.44 -32.27
CA ASN A 2 44.43 -23.72 -30.87
C ASN A 2 43.03 -23.22 -30.58
N THR A 3 42.13 -24.14 -30.29
CA THR A 3 40.79 -23.80 -29.76
C THR A 3 40.92 -23.25 -28.35
N PRO A 4 40.33 -22.12 -28.02
CA PRO A 4 40.37 -21.62 -26.64
C PRO A 4 39.60 -22.55 -25.72
N PRO A 5 40.00 -22.67 -24.43
CA PRO A 5 39.29 -23.50 -23.46
C PRO A 5 37.92 -22.92 -23.19
N SER A 6 36.90 -23.78 -23.10
CA SER A 6 35.55 -23.44 -22.69
C SER A 6 35.58 -22.83 -21.29
N PRO A 7 34.73 -21.82 -21.01
CA PRO A 7 34.63 -21.25 -19.64
C PRO A 7 34.22 -22.35 -18.66
N PRO A 8 34.72 -22.31 -17.42
CA PRO A 8 34.35 -23.27 -16.38
C PRO A 8 32.84 -23.23 -16.17
N GLY A 9 32.19 -24.37 -16.38
CA GLY A 9 30.78 -24.54 -16.10
C GLY A 9 30.54 -24.20 -14.62
N VAL A 10 29.59 -23.30 -14.35
CA VAL A 10 29.08 -23.05 -12.98
C VAL A 10 28.51 -24.41 -12.53
N GLU A 11 29.26 -25.10 -11.65
CA GLU A 11 28.71 -26.27 -10.95
C GLU A 11 27.46 -25.81 -10.21
N ARG A 12 26.30 -26.24 -10.68
CA ARG A 12 25.06 -26.12 -9.92
C ARG A 12 25.27 -26.94 -8.66
N THR A 13 25.55 -26.23 -7.56
CA THR A 13 25.67 -26.87 -6.25
C THR A 13 24.32 -27.53 -5.93
N ASP A 14 24.34 -28.81 -5.66
CA ASP A 14 23.20 -29.67 -5.26
C ASP A 14 22.71 -29.32 -3.83
N ARG A 15 22.88 -28.06 -3.42
CA ARG A 15 22.45 -27.56 -2.12
C ARG A 15 20.99 -27.13 -2.17
N PRO A 16 20.18 -27.53 -1.16
CA PRO A 16 18.77 -27.14 -1.12
C PRO A 16 18.63 -25.61 -1.10
N SER A 17 17.63 -25.09 -1.78
CA SER A 17 17.32 -23.67 -1.84
C SER A 17 17.05 -23.06 -0.46
N VAL A 18 17.26 -21.76 -0.34
CA VAL A 18 16.74 -20.97 0.79
C VAL A 18 15.37 -20.49 0.40
N GLN A 19 14.34 -20.80 1.19
CA GLN A 19 12.96 -20.44 0.87
C GLN A 19 12.48 -19.25 1.70
N ILE A 20 11.84 -18.28 1.03
CA ILE A 20 11.15 -17.14 1.63
C ILE A 20 9.67 -17.23 1.28
N GLY A 21 8.81 -17.07 2.28
CA GLY A 21 7.37 -16.98 2.07
C GLY A 21 6.97 -15.58 1.59
N ALA A 22 6.17 -15.50 0.51
CA ALA A 22 5.60 -14.26 0.03
C ALA A 22 4.09 -14.23 0.28
N LEU A 23 3.62 -13.21 1.01
CA LEU A 23 2.21 -12.95 1.31
C LEU A 23 1.71 -11.81 0.42
N VAL A 24 0.83 -12.10 -0.50
CA VAL A 24 0.38 -11.14 -1.53
C VAL A 24 -1.11 -11.28 -1.83
N PRO A 25 -1.86 -10.20 -2.07
CA PRO A 25 -3.28 -10.26 -2.43
C PRO A 25 -3.45 -10.43 -3.95
N LEU A 26 -3.51 -11.66 -4.44
CA LEU A 26 -3.58 -11.96 -5.88
C LEU A 26 -5.01 -12.19 -6.39
N THR A 27 -5.99 -12.33 -5.49
CA THR A 27 -7.40 -12.51 -5.84
C THR A 27 -8.30 -11.54 -5.08
N ARG A 28 -9.48 -11.22 -5.66
CA ARG A 28 -10.50 -10.40 -5.00
C ARG A 28 -11.03 -11.11 -3.73
N PRO A 29 -11.43 -10.31 -2.70
CA PRO A 29 -11.63 -8.86 -2.69
C PRO A 29 -10.35 -8.01 -2.50
N GLY A 30 -9.17 -8.61 -2.53
CA GLY A 30 -7.90 -7.88 -2.46
C GLY A 30 -7.66 -6.96 -3.67
N TRP A 31 -6.79 -5.99 -3.50
CA TRP A 31 -6.27 -5.21 -4.61
C TRP A 31 -5.28 -6.03 -5.43
N VAL A 32 -5.79 -6.69 -6.45
CA VAL A 32 -5.05 -7.63 -7.30
C VAL A 32 -3.87 -6.94 -7.97
N GLU A 33 -4.06 -5.74 -8.49
CA GLU A 33 -3.01 -4.95 -9.14
C GLU A 33 -1.85 -4.66 -8.17
N ALA A 34 -2.15 -4.21 -6.95
CA ALA A 34 -1.13 -4.00 -5.91
C ALA A 34 -0.40 -5.30 -5.55
N GLY A 35 -1.12 -6.41 -5.46
CA GLY A 35 -0.54 -7.73 -5.23
C GLY A 35 0.39 -8.18 -6.34
N GLN A 36 0.04 -7.93 -7.60
CA GLN A 36 0.86 -8.23 -8.77
C GLN A 36 2.15 -7.40 -8.79
N HIS A 37 2.06 -6.10 -8.49
CA HIS A 37 3.23 -5.22 -8.41
C HIS A 37 4.16 -5.66 -7.27
N LEU A 38 3.63 -5.96 -6.09
CA LEU A 38 4.40 -6.46 -4.95
C LEU A 38 5.11 -7.77 -5.28
N LEU A 39 4.41 -8.72 -5.91
CA LEU A 39 5.00 -9.98 -6.33
C LEU A 39 6.12 -9.77 -7.36
N ALA A 40 5.89 -8.89 -8.33
CA ALA A 40 6.89 -8.58 -9.35
C ALA A 40 8.19 -8.01 -8.73
N GLY A 41 8.07 -7.16 -7.71
CA GLY A 41 9.21 -6.64 -6.94
C GLY A 41 9.97 -7.74 -6.21
N LEU A 42 9.25 -8.62 -5.50
CA LEU A 42 9.85 -9.75 -4.79
C LEU A 42 10.56 -10.71 -5.74
N GLU A 43 9.96 -11.04 -6.87
CA GLU A 43 10.57 -11.92 -7.86
C GLU A 43 11.78 -11.28 -8.58
N LEU A 44 11.77 -9.95 -8.77
CA LEU A 44 12.94 -9.23 -9.28
C LEU A 44 14.10 -9.33 -8.28
N ALA A 45 13.85 -9.08 -7.01
CA ALA A 45 14.86 -9.17 -5.95
C ALA A 45 15.44 -10.58 -5.85
N VAL A 46 14.60 -11.62 -5.92
CA VAL A 46 15.06 -13.03 -5.91
C VAL A 46 15.96 -13.33 -7.10
N ARG A 47 15.60 -12.87 -8.29
CA ARG A 47 16.46 -13.05 -9.47
C ARG A 47 17.83 -12.39 -9.28
N GLU A 48 17.87 -11.13 -8.83
CA GLU A 48 19.10 -10.39 -8.59
C GLU A 48 20.01 -11.08 -7.56
N VAL A 49 19.41 -11.60 -6.48
CA VAL A 49 20.16 -12.39 -5.47
C VAL A 49 20.74 -13.66 -6.10
N ASN A 50 19.97 -14.36 -6.92
CA ASN A 50 20.42 -15.60 -7.56
C ASN A 50 21.48 -15.34 -8.64
N ASP A 51 21.35 -14.27 -9.42
CA ASP A 51 22.35 -13.86 -10.39
C ASP A 51 23.68 -13.46 -9.73
N ALA A 52 23.62 -12.97 -8.50
CA ALA A 52 24.79 -12.69 -7.66
C ALA A 52 25.36 -13.93 -6.93
N GLY A 53 24.84 -15.14 -7.20
CA GLY A 53 25.33 -16.41 -6.64
C GLY A 53 24.50 -16.95 -5.46
N GLY A 54 23.34 -16.37 -5.17
CA GLY A 54 22.42 -16.82 -4.13
C GLY A 54 22.88 -16.50 -2.72
N ILE A 55 22.25 -17.14 -1.74
CA ILE A 55 22.57 -16.99 -0.32
C ILE A 55 23.60 -18.07 0.09
N SER A 56 24.84 -17.68 0.28
CA SER A 56 25.96 -18.60 0.57
C SER A 56 26.07 -19.73 -0.47
N GLY A 57 25.90 -19.41 -1.75
CA GLY A 57 25.94 -20.36 -2.87
C GLY A 57 24.69 -21.23 -2.99
N ARG A 58 23.60 -20.91 -2.31
CA ARG A 58 22.30 -21.61 -2.40
C ARG A 58 21.30 -20.73 -3.13
N PRO A 59 20.50 -21.27 -4.04
CA PRO A 59 19.44 -20.50 -4.68
C PRO A 59 18.42 -19.98 -3.66
N LEU A 60 17.92 -18.75 -3.88
CA LEU A 60 16.78 -18.19 -3.17
C LEU A 60 15.48 -18.49 -3.95
N GLU A 61 14.45 -18.94 -3.25
CA GLU A 61 13.14 -19.25 -3.84
C GLU A 61 12.01 -18.57 -3.08
N LEU A 62 10.97 -18.14 -3.80
CA LEU A 62 9.74 -17.64 -3.22
C LEU A 62 8.68 -18.74 -3.14
N VAL A 63 8.09 -18.89 -1.96
CA VAL A 63 6.90 -19.70 -1.75
C VAL A 63 5.72 -18.76 -1.58
N VAL A 64 4.98 -18.54 -2.68
CA VAL A 64 3.90 -17.52 -2.75
C VAL A 64 2.62 -18.05 -2.14
N ARG A 65 1.94 -17.21 -1.34
CA ARG A 65 0.59 -17.43 -0.82
C ARG A 65 -0.29 -16.23 -1.08
N ASP A 66 -1.41 -16.48 -1.74
CA ASP A 66 -2.43 -15.48 -1.96
C ASP A 66 -3.26 -15.28 -0.70
N THR A 67 -3.26 -14.07 -0.17
CA THR A 67 -4.02 -13.70 1.02
C THR A 67 -5.46 -13.32 0.72
N ALA A 68 -5.78 -12.96 -0.52
CA ALA A 68 -7.08 -12.43 -0.96
C ALA A 68 -7.61 -11.31 -0.05
N ALA A 69 -6.72 -10.52 0.55
CA ALA A 69 -7.03 -9.51 1.58
C ALA A 69 -7.80 -10.05 2.80
N ASN A 70 -7.64 -11.33 3.12
CA ASN A 70 -8.30 -11.98 4.24
C ASN A 70 -7.33 -12.22 5.39
N PRO A 71 -7.54 -11.63 6.59
CA PRO A 71 -6.65 -11.78 7.74
C PRO A 71 -6.48 -13.22 8.23
N GLN A 72 -7.57 -14.00 8.24
CA GLN A 72 -7.54 -15.39 8.69
C GLN A 72 -6.76 -16.27 7.70
N ARG A 73 -6.95 -16.02 6.39
CA ARG A 73 -6.20 -16.72 5.34
C ARG A 73 -4.72 -16.38 5.41
N ALA A 74 -4.37 -15.12 5.69
CA ALA A 74 -2.97 -14.72 5.87
C ALA A 74 -2.31 -15.40 7.09
N ALA A 75 -2.99 -15.44 8.24
CA ALA A 75 -2.48 -16.15 9.40
C ALA A 75 -2.29 -17.65 9.14
N ALA A 76 -3.24 -18.31 8.47
CA ALA A 76 -3.12 -19.71 8.08
C ALA A 76 -1.98 -19.94 7.08
N ALA A 77 -1.75 -18.99 6.15
CA ALA A 77 -0.64 -19.04 5.22
C ALA A 77 0.73 -18.94 5.94
N VAL A 78 0.83 -18.13 7.00
CA VAL A 78 2.03 -18.07 7.83
C VAL A 78 2.31 -19.44 8.48
N ASP A 79 1.30 -20.09 9.04
CA ASP A 79 1.43 -21.45 9.61
C ASP A 79 1.88 -22.48 8.57
N GLU A 80 1.33 -22.41 7.37
CA GLU A 80 1.73 -23.31 6.28
C GLU A 80 3.18 -23.07 5.85
N LEU A 81 3.56 -21.81 5.63
CA LEU A 81 4.91 -21.43 5.23
C LEU A 81 5.95 -21.83 6.28
N ALA A 82 5.63 -21.64 7.57
CA ALA A 82 6.49 -22.11 8.67
C ALA A 82 6.69 -23.63 8.63
N ARG A 83 5.63 -24.40 8.38
CA ARG A 83 5.74 -25.87 8.24
C ARG A 83 6.55 -26.32 7.02
N LEU A 84 6.55 -25.52 5.96
CA LEU A 84 7.40 -25.74 4.78
C LEU A 84 8.86 -25.39 5.01
N GLY A 85 9.19 -24.75 6.15
CA GLY A 85 10.55 -24.42 6.53
C GLY A 85 11.09 -23.15 5.87
N VAL A 86 10.21 -22.21 5.47
CA VAL A 86 10.69 -20.90 5.01
C VAL A 86 11.45 -20.19 6.14
N VAL A 87 12.52 -19.48 5.79
CA VAL A 87 13.39 -18.82 6.78
C VAL A 87 12.94 -17.41 7.14
N ALA A 88 12.09 -16.81 6.33
CA ALA A 88 11.52 -15.49 6.53
C ALA A 88 10.25 -15.31 5.68
N LEU A 89 9.48 -14.27 5.99
CA LEU A 89 8.30 -13.83 5.24
C LEU A 89 8.51 -12.43 4.69
N ALA A 90 7.97 -12.14 3.51
CA ALA A 90 7.90 -10.82 2.90
C ALA A 90 6.49 -10.53 2.37
N GLY A 91 6.12 -9.27 2.26
CA GLY A 91 4.78 -8.82 1.87
C GLY A 91 4.19 -8.08 3.07
N GLU A 92 3.04 -7.82 3.15
CA GLU A 92 1.71 -7.81 2.59
C GLU A 92 1.33 -6.34 2.28
N TYR A 93 0.29 -6.13 1.46
CA TYR A 93 -0.19 -4.78 1.12
C TYR A 93 -1.24 -4.25 2.10
N HIS A 94 -2.28 -5.06 2.37
CA HIS A 94 -3.39 -4.63 3.22
C HIS A 94 -3.01 -4.61 4.69
N SER A 95 -3.09 -3.46 5.33
CA SER A 95 -2.63 -3.24 6.71
C SER A 95 -3.29 -4.17 7.75
N VAL A 96 -4.60 -4.44 7.61
CA VAL A 96 -5.32 -5.36 8.52
C VAL A 96 -4.86 -6.80 8.34
N VAL A 97 -4.57 -7.20 7.12
CA VAL A 97 -4.07 -8.53 6.75
C VAL A 97 -2.63 -8.70 7.21
N ALA A 98 -1.78 -7.70 6.96
CA ALA A 98 -0.40 -7.66 7.41
C ALA A 98 -0.31 -7.77 8.94
N ARG A 99 -1.21 -7.10 9.68
CA ARG A 99 -1.29 -7.19 11.14
C ARG A 99 -1.57 -8.63 11.62
N ALA A 100 -2.47 -9.35 10.96
CA ALA A 100 -2.75 -10.75 11.30
C ALA A 100 -1.57 -11.66 10.99
N ALA A 101 -0.91 -11.47 9.84
CA ALA A 101 0.31 -12.18 9.47
C ALA A 101 1.44 -11.89 10.45
N ALA A 102 1.66 -10.61 10.81
CA ALA A 102 2.68 -10.17 11.74
C ALA A 102 2.52 -10.80 13.12
N ALA A 103 1.31 -10.76 13.69
CA ALA A 103 1.02 -11.38 14.99
C ALA A 103 1.30 -12.90 14.98
N ARG A 104 1.01 -13.57 13.86
CA ARG A 104 1.29 -15.01 13.75
C ARG A 104 2.77 -15.30 13.55
N ALA A 105 3.47 -14.52 12.74
CA ALA A 105 4.91 -14.62 12.52
C ALA A 105 5.69 -14.39 13.82
N ASP A 106 5.33 -13.35 14.58
CA ASP A 106 5.92 -13.04 15.88
C ASP A 106 5.75 -14.20 16.87
N ALA A 107 4.54 -14.78 16.97
CA ALA A 107 4.24 -15.93 17.82
C ALA A 107 5.04 -17.19 17.45
N LEU A 108 5.51 -17.32 16.21
CA LEU A 108 6.31 -18.44 15.71
C LEU A 108 7.83 -18.15 15.74
N GLY A 109 8.26 -16.94 16.06
CA GLY A 109 9.64 -16.52 15.94
C GLY A 109 10.13 -16.53 14.49
N LEU A 110 9.25 -16.23 13.52
CA LEU A 110 9.54 -16.22 12.09
C LEU A 110 9.69 -14.78 11.60
N PRO A 111 10.87 -14.37 11.09
CA PRO A 111 11.07 -13.01 10.59
C PRO A 111 10.04 -12.62 9.53
N PHE A 112 9.36 -11.49 9.71
CA PHE A 112 8.44 -10.92 8.74
C PHE A 112 8.82 -9.50 8.37
N LEU A 113 9.22 -9.28 7.12
CA LEU A 113 9.45 -7.97 6.55
C LEU A 113 8.20 -7.51 5.80
N CYS A 114 7.42 -6.64 6.45
CA CYS A 114 6.26 -6.03 5.84
C CYS A 114 6.68 -4.92 4.87
N SER A 115 6.37 -5.07 3.59
CA SER A 115 6.86 -4.17 2.54
C SER A 115 6.09 -2.86 2.47
N SER A 116 4.77 -2.90 2.40
CA SER A 116 3.95 -1.74 2.03
C SER A 116 2.81 -1.42 2.97
N ALA A 117 2.39 -2.31 3.86
CA ALA A 117 1.37 -1.99 4.84
C ALA A 117 1.89 -0.97 5.87
N VAL A 118 1.07 0.06 6.15
CA VAL A 118 1.49 1.26 6.90
C VAL A 118 0.85 1.40 8.29
N LEU A 119 -0.07 0.52 8.69
CA LEU A 119 -0.78 0.64 9.98
C LEU A 119 0.21 0.70 11.15
N ASP A 120 0.10 1.70 12.02
CA ASP A 120 1.01 1.90 13.16
C ASP A 120 1.10 0.67 14.06
N ALA A 121 -0.03 -0.01 14.27
CA ALA A 121 -0.13 -1.22 15.10
C ALA A 121 0.72 -2.42 14.63
N LEU A 122 1.32 -2.35 13.43
CA LEU A 122 2.25 -3.39 12.96
C LEU A 122 3.55 -3.43 13.77
N THR A 123 4.02 -2.28 14.24
CA THR A 123 5.30 -2.13 14.94
C THR A 123 5.17 -1.20 16.16
N GLU A 124 3.96 -0.91 16.62
CA GLU A 124 3.70 -0.07 17.79
C GLU A 124 4.13 -0.76 19.09
N GLN A 125 3.96 -2.09 19.15
CA GLN A 125 4.46 -2.90 20.25
C GLN A 125 5.85 -3.43 19.88
N PRO A 126 6.76 -3.52 20.86
CA PRO A 126 8.07 -4.13 20.62
C PRO A 126 7.93 -5.55 20.08
N THR A 127 8.61 -5.84 18.99
CA THR A 127 8.72 -7.18 18.40
C THR A 127 10.13 -7.39 17.88
N GLU A 128 10.66 -8.58 18.02
CA GLU A 128 11.98 -8.95 17.47
C GLU A 128 11.86 -9.55 16.06
N TRP A 129 10.65 -9.91 15.65
CA TRP A 129 10.41 -10.71 14.45
C TRP A 129 9.71 -9.95 13.31
N VAL A 130 9.19 -8.76 13.57
CA VAL A 130 8.44 -7.98 12.58
C VAL A 130 9.13 -6.66 12.32
N ALA A 131 9.42 -6.40 11.05
CA ALA A 131 9.92 -5.11 10.58
C ALA A 131 9.03 -4.57 9.44
N ARG A 132 9.05 -3.25 9.25
CA ARG A 132 8.29 -2.55 8.21
C ARG A 132 9.22 -1.66 7.39
N LEU A 133 9.04 -1.67 6.06
CA LEU A 133 9.77 -0.77 5.15
C LEU A 133 9.02 0.55 4.95
N ALA A 134 7.70 0.49 4.74
CA ALA A 134 6.90 1.69 4.59
C ALA A 134 6.82 2.51 5.90
N PRO A 135 6.78 3.84 5.85
CA PRO A 135 6.57 4.68 7.04
C PRO A 135 5.23 4.36 7.72
N ALA A 136 5.12 4.71 9.00
CA ALA A 136 3.86 4.57 9.74
C ALA A 136 2.75 5.42 9.11
N GLN A 137 1.51 4.93 9.18
CA GLN A 137 0.34 5.66 8.71
C GLN A 137 0.26 7.06 9.34
N SER A 138 0.47 7.14 10.64
CA SER A 138 0.47 8.43 11.37
C SER A 138 1.46 9.44 10.78
N HIS A 139 2.66 9.00 10.40
CA HIS A 139 3.66 9.90 9.82
C HIS A 139 3.18 10.51 8.50
N GLY A 140 2.73 9.69 7.56
CA GLY A 140 2.23 10.19 6.27
C GLY A 140 1.00 11.09 6.42
N TRP A 141 0.06 10.70 7.27
CA TRP A 141 -1.18 11.46 7.44
C TRP A 141 -0.99 12.78 8.18
N GLN A 142 0.01 12.88 9.06
CA GLN A 142 0.42 14.15 9.67
C GLN A 142 1.02 15.10 8.62
N ILE A 143 1.89 14.59 7.73
CA ILE A 143 2.42 15.37 6.60
C ILE A 143 1.27 15.87 5.70
N TYR A 144 0.28 15.02 5.44
CA TYR A 144 -0.88 15.43 4.65
C TYR A 144 -1.73 16.49 5.37
N ALA A 145 -1.90 16.36 6.68
CA ALA A 145 -2.58 17.38 7.49
C ALA A 145 -1.85 18.72 7.49
N ASP A 146 -0.51 18.72 7.56
CA ASP A 146 0.30 19.93 7.45
C ASP A 146 0.17 20.57 6.07
N PHE A 147 0.11 19.78 5.00
CA PHE A 147 -0.19 20.27 3.66
C PHE A 147 -1.55 20.97 3.61
N LEU A 148 -2.61 20.37 4.17
CA LEU A 148 -3.94 20.97 4.21
C LEU A 148 -3.94 22.31 4.97
N LEU A 149 -3.31 22.34 6.15
CA LEU A 149 -3.20 23.57 6.96
C LEU A 149 -2.41 24.66 6.23
N SER A 150 -1.30 24.31 5.59
CA SER A 150 -0.49 25.26 4.83
C SER A 150 -1.20 25.82 3.61
N ALA A 151 -2.12 25.06 3.03
CA ALA A 151 -3.01 25.50 1.96
C ALA A 151 -4.23 26.31 2.47
N GLY A 152 -4.33 26.55 3.78
CA GLY A 152 -5.40 27.34 4.39
C GLY A 152 -6.67 26.54 4.71
N HIS A 153 -6.62 25.21 4.66
CA HIS A 153 -7.77 24.37 4.93
C HIS A 153 -7.81 23.93 6.39
N SER A 154 -8.86 24.30 7.10
CA SER A 154 -9.07 23.94 8.51
C SER A 154 -10.39 23.20 8.77
N ARG A 155 -11.29 23.15 7.79
CA ARG A 155 -12.58 22.44 7.88
C ARG A 155 -12.61 21.31 6.87
N ILE A 156 -12.31 20.11 7.34
CA ILE A 156 -12.00 18.96 6.51
C ILE A 156 -13.10 17.92 6.69
N ALA A 157 -13.89 17.68 5.65
CA ALA A 157 -14.82 16.57 5.60
C ALA A 157 -14.09 15.30 5.19
N VAL A 158 -14.41 14.19 5.83
CA VAL A 158 -13.85 12.88 5.58
C VAL A 158 -14.99 11.94 5.23
N ALA A 159 -15.08 11.53 3.97
CA ALA A 159 -15.98 10.48 3.53
C ALA A 159 -15.24 9.15 3.54
N ALA A 160 -15.60 8.27 4.49
CA ALA A 160 -14.87 7.05 4.76
C ALA A 160 -15.72 5.80 4.61
N GLU A 161 -15.12 4.74 4.02
CA GLU A 161 -15.64 3.38 4.14
C GLU A 161 -15.39 2.84 5.55
N SER A 162 -16.29 1.95 6.01
CA SER A 162 -16.11 1.28 7.29
C SER A 162 -14.94 0.29 7.24
N SER A 163 -13.81 0.67 7.84
CA SER A 163 -12.66 -0.21 8.03
C SER A 163 -11.77 0.28 9.18
N VAL A 164 -11.02 -0.64 9.79
CA VAL A 164 -10.03 -0.31 10.84
C VAL A 164 -8.97 0.67 10.31
N TYR A 165 -8.54 0.50 9.05
CA TYR A 165 -7.55 1.35 8.42
C TYR A 165 -8.04 2.80 8.26
N TRP A 166 -9.26 2.99 7.71
CA TRP A 166 -9.81 4.31 7.50
C TRP A 166 -10.20 5.00 8.81
N ALA A 167 -10.77 4.25 9.76
CA ALA A 167 -11.06 4.78 11.09
C ALA A 167 -9.78 5.24 11.82
N SER A 168 -8.68 4.49 11.71
CA SER A 168 -7.37 4.90 12.24
C SER A 168 -6.90 6.20 11.59
N GLY A 169 -6.98 6.30 10.26
CA GLY A 169 -6.60 7.50 9.53
C GLY A 169 -7.43 8.73 9.92
N THR A 170 -8.75 8.59 9.99
CA THR A 170 -9.64 9.66 10.43
C THR A 170 -9.30 10.14 11.84
N ARG A 171 -9.02 9.21 12.76
CA ARG A 171 -8.58 9.53 14.11
C ARG A 171 -7.25 10.30 14.11
N ILE A 172 -6.25 9.83 13.36
CA ILE A 172 -4.94 10.50 13.24
C ILE A 172 -5.13 11.94 12.75
N LEU A 173 -5.92 12.15 11.70
CA LEU A 173 -6.22 13.51 11.20
C LEU A 173 -6.89 14.37 12.27
N ARG A 174 -7.92 13.86 12.94
CA ARG A 174 -8.63 14.59 13.99
C ARG A 174 -7.71 15.00 15.14
N ASP A 175 -6.97 14.03 15.68
CA ASP A 175 -6.09 14.24 16.83
C ASP A 175 -4.95 15.23 16.49
N TYR A 176 -4.46 15.19 15.25
CA TYR A 176 -3.41 16.09 14.79
C TYR A 176 -3.91 17.50 14.48
N LEU A 177 -5.08 17.63 13.86
CA LEU A 177 -5.64 18.91 13.40
C LEU A 177 -6.30 19.70 14.53
N ALA A 178 -6.96 19.03 15.49
CA ALA A 178 -7.71 19.70 16.56
C ALA A 178 -6.89 20.73 17.36
N PRO A 179 -5.68 20.42 17.87
CA PRO A 179 -4.87 21.40 18.59
C PRO A 179 -4.30 22.51 17.69
N ARG A 180 -4.43 22.38 16.37
CA ARG A 180 -3.98 23.35 15.35
C ARG A 180 -5.13 24.17 14.77
N GLY A 181 -6.32 24.11 15.38
CA GLY A 181 -7.52 24.83 14.95
C GLY A 181 -8.27 24.19 13.80
N GLY A 182 -7.91 22.96 13.41
CA GLY A 182 -8.62 22.21 12.37
C GLY A 182 -9.81 21.42 12.92
N THR A 183 -10.81 21.19 12.09
CA THR A 183 -12.01 20.40 12.40
C THR A 183 -12.18 19.30 11.38
N VAL A 184 -12.39 18.08 11.83
CA VAL A 184 -12.74 16.93 10.99
C VAL A 184 -14.23 16.65 11.12
N ILE A 185 -14.91 16.60 9.97
CA ILE A 185 -16.33 16.30 9.81
C ILE A 185 -16.40 14.91 9.19
N GLU A 186 -16.97 13.94 9.91
CA GLU A 186 -17.05 12.56 9.41
C GLU A 186 -18.36 12.34 8.68
N LEU A 187 -18.26 11.84 7.45
CA LEU A 187 -19.38 11.48 6.59
C LEU A 187 -19.36 9.97 6.36
N ASP A 188 -20.46 9.29 6.62
CA ASP A 188 -20.62 7.87 6.27
C ASP A 188 -20.88 7.75 4.77
N MET A 189 -19.88 7.34 4.03
CA MET A 189 -19.92 7.19 2.57
C MET A 189 -20.98 6.20 2.10
N ARG A 190 -21.40 5.26 2.92
CA ARG A 190 -22.41 4.24 2.56
C ARG A 190 -23.83 4.62 2.96
N ALA A 191 -23.96 5.45 3.98
CA ALA A 191 -25.26 5.88 4.49
C ALA A 191 -25.83 7.05 3.70
N LEU A 192 -24.99 7.84 3.04
CA LEU A 192 -25.39 9.05 2.33
C LEU A 192 -25.39 8.82 0.81
N ALA A 193 -26.43 9.31 0.14
CA ALA A 193 -26.38 9.48 -1.30
C ALA A 193 -25.33 10.55 -1.67
N SER A 194 -24.79 10.50 -2.88
CA SER A 194 -23.75 11.47 -3.30
C SER A 194 -24.25 12.93 -3.30
N THR A 195 -25.55 13.15 -3.48
CA THR A 195 -26.21 14.48 -3.34
C THR A 195 -26.23 14.94 -1.89
N ASP A 196 -26.52 14.03 -0.94
CA ASP A 196 -26.57 14.35 0.48
C ASP A 196 -25.17 14.70 1.01
N VAL A 197 -24.13 14.08 0.44
CA VAL A 197 -22.73 14.47 0.73
C VAL A 197 -22.49 15.92 0.31
N CYS A 198 -22.99 16.37 -0.83
CA CYS A 198 -22.85 17.76 -1.25
C CYS A 198 -23.53 18.74 -0.28
N ASP A 199 -24.72 18.41 0.19
CA ASP A 199 -25.45 19.24 1.17
C ASP A 199 -24.71 19.29 2.52
N GLU A 200 -24.21 18.16 3.02
CA GLU A 200 -23.39 18.09 4.23
C GLU A 200 -22.10 18.92 4.09
N LEU A 201 -21.45 18.92 2.93
CA LEU A 201 -20.26 19.75 2.69
C LEU A 201 -20.58 21.25 2.75
N VAL A 202 -21.71 21.68 2.19
CA VAL A 202 -22.18 23.07 2.21
C VAL A 202 -22.56 23.50 3.62
N ASP A 203 -23.38 22.71 4.31
CA ASP A 203 -23.90 23.04 5.65
C ASP A 203 -22.77 23.12 6.68
N ASN A 204 -21.81 22.24 6.58
CA ASN A 204 -20.63 22.24 7.43
C ASN A 204 -19.54 23.23 6.97
N ARG A 205 -19.73 23.95 5.86
CA ARG A 205 -18.72 24.86 5.28
C ARG A 205 -17.37 24.18 5.11
N ALA A 206 -17.35 22.92 4.65
CA ALA A 206 -16.14 22.20 4.42
C ALA A 206 -15.34 22.85 3.27
N THR A 207 -14.03 22.96 3.45
CA THR A 207 -13.12 23.47 2.42
C THR A 207 -12.39 22.34 1.69
N VAL A 208 -12.42 21.15 2.27
CA VAL A 208 -11.81 19.93 1.73
C VAL A 208 -12.75 18.75 1.95
N LEU A 209 -12.84 17.90 0.94
CA LEU A 209 -13.38 16.54 1.05
C LEU A 209 -12.25 15.53 0.89
N LEU A 210 -12.00 14.70 1.89
CA LEU A 210 -11.09 13.56 1.81
C LEU A 210 -11.85 12.28 1.57
N LEU A 211 -11.39 11.50 0.59
CA LEU A 211 -11.94 10.20 0.22
C LEU A 211 -11.11 9.10 0.88
N LEU A 212 -11.69 8.36 1.79
CA LEU A 212 -11.07 7.25 2.50
C LEU A 212 -11.79 5.95 2.14
N ALA A 213 -11.56 5.47 0.93
CA ALA A 213 -12.23 4.31 0.36
C ALA A 213 -11.23 3.37 -0.31
N GLY A 214 -11.45 2.08 -0.16
CA GLY A 214 -10.69 1.02 -0.85
C GLY A 214 -11.26 0.68 -2.22
N HIS A 215 -12.55 0.99 -2.45
CA HIS A 215 -13.25 0.69 -3.69
C HIS A 215 -13.65 1.97 -4.42
N PRO A 216 -13.72 1.95 -5.76
CA PRO A 216 -14.09 3.14 -6.52
C PRO A 216 -15.48 3.68 -6.17
N GLU A 217 -16.48 2.80 -6.03
CA GLU A 217 -17.82 3.24 -5.66
C GLU A 217 -18.09 3.03 -4.16
N PRO A 218 -18.75 3.99 -3.50
CA PRO A 218 -19.42 5.20 -4.07
C PRO A 218 -18.53 6.44 -4.23
N ALA A 219 -17.23 6.36 -3.96
CA ALA A 219 -16.33 7.52 -3.96
C ALA A 219 -16.27 8.25 -5.32
N VAL A 220 -16.24 7.52 -6.44
CA VAL A 220 -16.24 8.10 -7.80
C VAL A 220 -17.53 8.88 -8.04
N SER A 221 -18.68 8.33 -7.64
CA SER A 221 -19.97 9.02 -7.76
C SER A 221 -20.01 10.29 -6.91
N ILE A 222 -19.42 10.27 -5.72
CA ILE A 222 -19.29 11.46 -4.85
C ILE A 222 -18.43 12.53 -5.52
N VAL A 223 -17.25 12.17 -6.03
CA VAL A 223 -16.38 13.11 -6.76
C VAL A 223 -17.11 13.78 -7.88
N LYS A 224 -17.79 13.01 -8.73
CA LYS A 224 -18.54 13.54 -9.87
C LYS A 224 -19.69 14.46 -9.45
N SER A 225 -20.38 14.16 -8.36
CA SER A 225 -21.43 15.02 -7.80
C SER A 225 -20.86 16.33 -7.28
N VAL A 226 -19.79 16.27 -6.49
CA VAL A 226 -19.11 17.44 -5.95
C VAL A 226 -18.55 18.34 -7.04
N ARG A 227 -17.93 17.77 -8.09
CA ARG A 227 -17.41 18.56 -9.23
C ARG A 227 -18.49 19.27 -10.05
N ARG A 228 -19.72 18.75 -10.05
CA ARG A 228 -20.86 19.35 -10.76
C ARG A 228 -21.65 20.36 -9.93
N ASP A 229 -21.51 20.33 -8.61
CA ASP A 229 -22.24 21.23 -7.71
C ASP A 229 -21.55 22.60 -7.66
N GLN A 230 -22.23 23.61 -8.21
CA GLN A 230 -21.70 24.98 -8.26
C GLN A 230 -21.44 25.59 -6.87
N ARG A 231 -22.16 25.14 -5.83
CA ARG A 231 -21.97 25.59 -4.44
C ARG A 231 -20.60 25.16 -3.91
N LEU A 232 -20.00 24.10 -4.51
CA LEU A 232 -18.74 23.48 -4.12
C LEU A 232 -17.59 23.73 -5.11
N ALA A 233 -17.73 24.70 -6.02
CA ALA A 233 -16.74 24.97 -7.08
C ALA A 233 -15.31 25.24 -6.56
N GLY A 234 -15.16 25.65 -5.30
CA GLY A 234 -13.86 25.93 -4.68
C GLY A 234 -13.37 24.84 -3.73
N ILE A 235 -14.09 23.73 -3.57
CA ILE A 235 -13.69 22.70 -2.61
C ILE A 235 -12.50 21.87 -3.15
N MET A 236 -11.52 21.62 -2.30
CA MET A 236 -10.47 20.65 -2.60
C MET A 236 -10.99 19.23 -2.37
N ILE A 237 -10.73 18.33 -3.31
CA ILE A 237 -10.93 16.89 -3.11
C ILE A 237 -9.56 16.25 -2.95
N GLY A 238 -9.38 15.43 -1.93
CA GLY A 238 -8.12 14.73 -1.65
C GLY A 238 -8.32 13.24 -1.40
N ALA A 239 -7.29 12.45 -1.69
CA ALA A 239 -7.28 11.00 -1.48
C ALA A 239 -5.94 10.57 -0.88
N PRO A 240 -5.73 10.73 0.44
CA PRO A 240 -4.42 10.56 1.08
C PRO A 240 -3.72 9.23 0.80
N ALA A 241 -4.47 8.17 0.54
CA ALA A 241 -3.92 6.82 0.32
C ALA A 241 -3.58 6.50 -1.15
N GLY A 242 -3.68 7.47 -2.07
CA GLY A 242 -3.19 7.34 -3.44
C GLY A 242 -4.11 6.61 -4.42
N GLN A 243 -5.39 6.42 -4.09
CA GLN A 243 -6.35 5.75 -4.98
C GLN A 243 -6.40 6.29 -6.41
N PRO A 244 -6.29 7.62 -6.66
CA PRO A 244 -6.29 8.14 -8.03
C PRO A 244 -5.15 7.63 -8.92
N GLU A 245 -4.08 7.07 -8.36
CA GLU A 245 -3.00 6.43 -9.12
C GLU A 245 -3.38 5.03 -9.65
N PHE A 246 -4.43 4.40 -9.11
CA PHE A 246 -4.86 3.09 -9.57
C PHE A 246 -5.63 3.18 -10.90
N VAL A 247 -5.31 2.27 -11.83
CA VAL A 247 -5.88 2.27 -13.19
C VAL A 247 -7.41 2.24 -13.18
N GLU A 248 -8.02 1.44 -12.28
CA GLU A 248 -9.47 1.36 -12.14
C GLU A 248 -10.08 2.72 -11.76
N TRP A 249 -9.51 3.39 -10.76
CA TRP A 249 -9.97 4.72 -10.31
C TRP A 249 -9.76 5.78 -11.38
N ALA A 250 -8.57 5.84 -11.96
CA ALA A 250 -8.24 6.79 -13.01
C ALA A 250 -9.18 6.66 -14.22
N THR A 251 -9.50 5.42 -14.61
CA THR A 251 -10.42 5.14 -15.72
C THR A 251 -11.84 5.62 -15.41
N LEU A 252 -12.34 5.35 -14.20
CA LEU A 252 -13.70 5.72 -13.80
C LEU A 252 -13.86 7.22 -13.56
N LEU A 253 -12.84 7.87 -13.00
CA LEU A 253 -12.86 9.33 -12.77
C LEU A 253 -12.67 10.12 -14.08
N GLY A 254 -11.83 9.64 -14.99
CA GLY A 254 -11.49 10.40 -16.20
C GLY A 254 -10.88 11.76 -15.84
N GLU A 255 -11.43 12.84 -16.44
CA GLU A 255 -10.99 14.22 -16.18
C GLU A 255 -11.25 14.69 -14.74
N ASP A 256 -12.22 14.09 -14.04
CA ASP A 256 -12.52 14.41 -12.64
C ASP A 256 -11.39 13.97 -11.65
N SER A 257 -10.44 13.15 -12.10
CA SER A 257 -9.24 12.81 -11.32
C SER A 257 -8.24 13.95 -11.19
N ALA A 258 -8.37 14.99 -12.01
CA ALA A 258 -7.44 16.11 -12.01
C ALA A 258 -7.43 16.85 -10.66
N ALA A 259 -6.21 17.23 -10.22
CA ALA A 259 -6.00 17.99 -9.00
C ALA A 259 -6.58 17.34 -7.72
N ILE A 260 -6.52 16.01 -7.61
CA ILE A 260 -6.76 15.28 -6.37
C ILE A 260 -5.40 14.96 -5.72
N PRO A 261 -4.95 15.73 -4.71
CA PRO A 261 -3.67 15.47 -4.06
C PRO A 261 -3.72 14.19 -3.21
N PHE A 262 -2.59 13.48 -3.18
CA PHE A 262 -2.40 12.27 -2.41
C PHE A 262 -0.97 12.16 -1.88
N LEU A 263 -0.75 11.26 -0.92
CA LEU A 263 0.58 10.97 -0.40
C LEU A 263 1.33 10.07 -1.38
N ARG A 264 2.55 10.45 -1.70
CA ARG A 264 3.48 9.62 -2.43
C ARG A 264 4.57 9.14 -1.48
N TYR A 265 4.72 7.83 -1.38
CA TYR A 265 5.73 7.21 -0.52
C TYR A 265 7.11 7.06 -1.21
N LEU A 266 7.15 7.16 -2.53
CA LEU A 266 8.41 7.20 -3.28
C LEU A 266 8.95 8.62 -3.34
N PRO A 267 10.26 8.83 -3.13
CA PRO A 267 10.87 10.15 -3.28
C PRO A 267 10.83 10.60 -4.74
N GLU A 268 10.75 11.91 -4.96
CA GLU A 268 10.77 12.52 -6.30
C GLU A 268 12.03 12.14 -7.08
N ARG A 269 13.16 12.04 -6.39
CA ARG A 269 14.43 11.58 -6.94
C ARG A 269 14.76 10.19 -6.39
N LEU A 270 14.68 9.20 -7.25
CA LEU A 270 15.10 7.84 -6.89
C LEU A 270 16.63 7.73 -6.82
N SER A 271 17.13 6.87 -5.96
CA SER A 271 18.54 6.45 -6.00
C SER A 271 18.85 5.73 -7.32
N PRO A 272 20.13 5.58 -7.71
CA PRO A 272 20.49 4.79 -8.90
C PRO A 272 19.90 3.38 -8.88
N LEU A 273 19.86 2.73 -7.71
CA LEU A 273 19.21 1.44 -7.52
C LEU A 273 17.71 1.55 -7.77
N GLY A 274 17.04 2.53 -7.15
CA GLY A 274 15.59 2.73 -7.32
C GLY A 274 15.21 3.02 -8.78
N ALA A 275 15.99 3.83 -9.49
CA ALA A 275 15.76 4.10 -10.92
C ALA A 275 15.88 2.81 -11.77
N ARG A 276 16.92 2.00 -11.53
CA ARG A 276 17.13 0.72 -12.22
C ARG A 276 15.98 -0.26 -11.94
N VAL A 277 15.60 -0.41 -10.67
CA VAL A 277 14.47 -1.26 -10.26
C VAL A 277 13.17 -0.78 -10.89
N GLY A 278 12.90 0.52 -10.86
CA GLY A 278 11.71 1.10 -11.48
C GLY A 278 11.62 0.83 -12.99
N THR A 279 12.74 0.92 -13.72
CA THR A 279 12.80 0.57 -15.14
C THR A 279 12.50 -0.91 -15.36
N ALA A 280 13.17 -1.81 -14.63
CA ALA A 280 12.98 -3.25 -14.77
C ALA A 280 11.55 -3.71 -14.43
N LEU A 281 10.91 -3.08 -13.44
CA LEU A 281 9.51 -3.34 -13.09
C LEU A 281 8.54 -2.77 -14.12
N GLY A 282 8.80 -1.57 -14.65
CA GLY A 282 7.99 -0.96 -15.69
C GLY A 282 7.95 -1.81 -16.97
N GLU A 283 9.09 -2.36 -17.39
CA GLU A 283 9.19 -3.29 -18.53
C GLU A 283 8.37 -4.57 -18.26
N ARG A 284 8.45 -5.12 -17.05
CA ARG A 284 7.76 -6.35 -16.68
C ARG A 284 6.25 -6.20 -16.56
N LEU A 285 5.80 -5.11 -15.94
CA LEU A 285 4.40 -4.85 -15.65
C LEU A 285 3.67 -4.19 -16.83
N ALA A 286 4.42 -3.70 -17.83
CA ALA A 286 3.92 -2.85 -18.93
C ALA A 286 3.19 -1.57 -18.46
N VAL A 287 3.36 -1.19 -17.20
CA VAL A 287 2.84 0.04 -16.58
C VAL A 287 3.88 0.58 -15.59
N ALA A 288 3.75 1.86 -15.21
CA ALA A 288 4.60 2.41 -14.17
C ALA A 288 4.33 1.69 -12.83
N PRO A 289 5.37 1.16 -12.16
CA PRO A 289 5.18 0.53 -10.86
C PRO A 289 4.84 1.60 -9.82
N PHE A 290 3.90 1.31 -8.93
CA PHE A 290 3.66 2.14 -7.78
C PHE A 290 4.38 1.59 -6.52
N PHE A 291 4.35 2.34 -5.43
CA PHE A 291 5.22 2.17 -4.25
C PHE A 291 5.21 0.79 -3.58
N VAL A 292 4.30 -0.09 -3.93
CA VAL A 292 4.18 -1.44 -3.33
C VAL A 292 5.14 -2.47 -3.92
N ALA A 293 5.73 -2.18 -5.07
CA ALA A 293 6.59 -3.12 -5.81
C ALA A 293 8.01 -3.29 -5.24
#